data_964ab3b9a6fa3174426ff9f5bbfd102d
#
_entry.id   964ab3b9a6fa3174426ff9f5bbfd102d
#
_cell.length_a   1.000
_cell.length_b   1.000
_cell.length_c   1.000
_cell.angle_alpha   90.00
_cell.angle_beta   90.00
_cell.angle_gamma   90.00
#
_symmetry.space_group_name_H-M   'P 1'
#
loop_
_entity.id
_entity.type
_entity.pdbx_description
1 polymer ?
#
loop_
_entity_poly.entity_id
_entity_poly.type
_entity_poly.pdbx_seq_one_letter_code
_entity_poly.pdbx_strand_id
1 'polypeptide(L)'
;MTIWVAAAIAFSIQAGGSRNLAEDPAVAKAVEAVRRIEAATIDEQVRLCEIPAPPFKERTRAEAYRQALEQLGLQDVRFDAVGNVIGVRPGASATPNVVLSAHLDTVFPEETDVRVKRTGARISGPGIGDNCRGLAVVLAVVRALNEAGVRTPGTLTIVATVGEEGLGDLRGVKHLFDRELQGRVDAFVSVDGAGHMITHGAVGSRRYRITFKGPGGHSFGAFGTPNPAHALGRAIARFADLKVPAEPRTTFNVGRIGGGTSVNAIPFEAWMEVDLRSVDPAALAALDAAFHKVLDAALADEHARWGRGGLELDRRNVGNRPAGRVPPSAPIVSAAVKASEAVGLPVGLDESSTDANYPISLGIPALTIEGGGRGEAAHALDEWFDPTDSWKGTARALLLAVVLAR
;
A
#
# COMPACT_ATOMS: atom_id res chain seq x y z
N MET A 1 24.03 -6.68 32.17
CA MET A 1 22.64 -7.24 32.14
C MET A 1 21.72 -6.12 32.55
N THR A 2 21.29 -5.27 31.58
CA THR A 2 20.46 -4.12 31.84
C THR A 2 19.15 -4.36 31.10
N ILE A 3 18.11 -4.65 31.86
CA ILE A 3 16.75 -4.94 31.39
C ILE A 3 16.11 -3.60 31.02
N TRP A 4 15.82 -3.35 29.76
CA TRP A 4 14.97 -2.27 29.32
C TRP A 4 13.52 -2.69 29.49
N VAL A 5 12.85 -2.08 30.46
CA VAL A 5 11.41 -2.18 30.66
C VAL A 5 10.76 -1.24 29.62
N ALA A 6 10.13 -1.82 28.61
CA ALA A 6 9.26 -1.09 27.70
C ALA A 6 8.00 -0.67 28.48
N ALA A 7 7.88 0.61 28.80
CA ALA A 7 6.66 1.17 29.36
C ALA A 7 5.60 1.22 28.24
N ALA A 8 4.63 0.32 28.30
CA ALA A 8 3.40 0.40 27.51
C ALA A 8 2.59 1.61 28.02
N ILE A 9 2.62 2.71 27.28
CA ILE A 9 1.72 3.85 27.51
C ILE A 9 0.35 3.43 26.99
N ALA A 10 -0.51 2.97 27.89
CA ALA A 10 -1.92 2.75 27.60
C ALA A 10 -2.60 4.12 27.45
N PHE A 11 -2.82 4.55 26.20
CA PHE A 11 -3.70 5.68 25.92
C PHE A 11 -5.13 5.27 26.22
N SER A 12 -5.65 5.69 27.38
CA SER A 12 -7.08 5.65 27.67
C SER A 12 -7.77 6.74 26.86
N ILE A 13 -8.36 6.38 25.71
CA ILE A 13 -9.34 7.26 25.06
C ILE A 13 -10.58 7.22 25.94
N GLN A 14 -10.67 8.18 26.87
CA GLN A 14 -11.91 8.44 27.57
C GLN A 14 -12.98 8.83 26.55
N ALA A 15 -14.05 8.04 26.51
CA ALA A 15 -15.27 8.37 25.79
C ALA A 15 -15.91 9.64 26.39
N GLY A 16 -15.39 10.79 26.03
CA GLY A 16 -16.05 12.06 26.21
C GLY A 16 -17.33 12.04 25.38
N GLY A 17 -18.46 12.36 26.02
CA GLY A 17 -19.82 12.16 25.56
C GLY A 17 -20.03 12.22 24.05
N SER A 18 -20.52 11.14 23.50
CA SER A 18 -20.81 10.96 22.07
C SER A 18 -21.96 11.90 21.65
N ARG A 19 -21.66 13.17 21.34
CA ARG A 19 -22.52 13.89 20.41
C ARG A 19 -22.33 13.19 19.07
N ASN A 20 -23.44 12.74 18.51
CA ASN A 20 -23.48 12.14 17.19
C ASN A 20 -22.84 13.17 16.22
N LEU A 21 -21.76 12.83 15.52
CA LEU A 21 -21.04 13.75 14.62
C LEU A 21 -21.95 14.34 13.55
N ALA A 22 -22.98 13.59 13.12
CA ALA A 22 -24.01 14.08 12.23
C ALA A 22 -24.84 15.23 12.82
N GLU A 23 -24.78 15.45 14.14
CA GLU A 23 -25.49 16.54 14.84
C GLU A 23 -24.66 17.83 14.96
N ASP A 24 -23.36 17.80 14.60
CA ASP A 24 -22.54 19.01 14.50
C ASP A 24 -22.89 19.75 13.20
N PRO A 25 -23.49 20.95 13.28
CA PRO A 25 -23.96 21.65 12.08
C PRO A 25 -22.86 21.94 11.05
N ALA A 26 -21.62 22.17 11.49
CA ALA A 26 -20.51 22.43 10.59
C ALA A 26 -20.08 21.15 9.87
N VAL A 27 -20.08 20.00 10.57
CA VAL A 27 -19.79 18.70 9.97
C VAL A 27 -20.90 18.29 8.99
N ALA A 28 -22.17 18.47 9.36
CA ALA A 28 -23.29 18.21 8.44
C ALA A 28 -23.19 19.06 7.17
N LYS A 29 -22.87 20.36 7.30
CA LYS A 29 -22.61 21.26 6.16
C LYS A 29 -21.42 20.77 5.30
N ALA A 30 -20.36 20.22 5.91
CA ALA A 30 -19.23 19.67 5.19
C ALA A 30 -19.62 18.42 4.38
N VAL A 31 -20.45 17.54 4.94
CA VAL A 31 -20.98 16.36 4.23
C VAL A 31 -21.85 16.80 3.03
N GLU A 32 -22.69 17.80 3.19
CA GLU A 32 -23.47 18.38 2.07
C GLU A 32 -22.56 19.03 1.01
N ALA A 33 -21.46 19.66 1.43
CA ALA A 33 -20.46 20.21 0.51
C ALA A 33 -19.82 19.08 -0.33
N VAL A 34 -19.44 17.95 0.30
CA VAL A 34 -18.93 16.78 -0.40
C VAL A 34 -19.88 16.34 -1.52
N ARG A 35 -21.17 16.20 -1.21
CA ARG A 35 -22.17 15.80 -2.20
C ARG A 35 -22.29 16.79 -3.35
N ARG A 36 -22.25 18.07 -3.06
CA ARG A 36 -22.35 19.15 -4.06
C ARG A 36 -21.15 19.21 -4.99
N ILE A 37 -19.93 18.95 -4.47
CA ILE A 37 -18.68 19.04 -5.25
C ILE A 37 -18.30 17.71 -5.95
N GLU A 38 -19.12 16.66 -5.86
CA GLU A 38 -18.75 15.34 -6.39
C GLU A 38 -18.38 15.35 -7.87
N ALA A 39 -19.12 16.11 -8.70
CA ALA A 39 -18.77 16.23 -10.12
C ALA A 39 -17.37 16.82 -10.33
N ALA A 40 -17.00 17.85 -9.57
CA ALA A 40 -15.65 18.42 -9.61
C ALA A 40 -14.60 17.48 -9.03
N THR A 41 -14.97 16.64 -8.06
CA THR A 41 -14.09 15.58 -7.52
C THR A 41 -13.78 14.52 -8.57
N ILE A 42 -14.77 14.13 -9.38
CA ILE A 42 -14.59 13.18 -10.49
C ILE A 42 -13.74 13.81 -11.60
N ASP A 43 -13.92 15.07 -11.92
CA ASP A 43 -13.08 15.75 -12.92
C ASP A 43 -11.63 15.87 -12.45
N GLU A 44 -11.40 16.10 -11.16
CA GLU A 44 -10.07 16.08 -10.56
C GLU A 44 -9.44 14.68 -10.57
N GLN A 45 -10.22 13.64 -10.28
CA GLN A 45 -9.80 12.24 -10.42
C GLN A 45 -9.30 11.94 -11.84
N VAL A 46 -10.08 12.33 -12.86
CA VAL A 46 -9.70 12.16 -14.27
C VAL A 46 -8.44 12.94 -14.60
N ARG A 47 -8.37 14.22 -14.21
CA ARG A 47 -7.20 15.07 -14.44
C ARG A 47 -5.91 14.49 -13.88
N LEU A 48 -5.95 13.96 -12.65
CA LEU A 48 -4.79 13.33 -12.02
C LEU A 48 -4.45 11.99 -12.69
N CYS A 49 -5.46 11.24 -13.12
CA CYS A 49 -5.28 9.94 -13.74
C CYS A 49 -4.57 10.03 -15.10
N GLU A 50 -4.87 11.06 -15.88
CA GLU A 50 -4.26 11.29 -17.20
C GLU A 50 -2.79 11.76 -17.13
N ILE A 51 -2.18 11.81 -15.94
CA ILE A 51 -0.76 12.07 -15.75
C ILE A 51 -0.07 10.72 -15.45
N PRO A 52 0.78 10.15 -16.32
CA PRO A 52 1.50 8.91 -16.05
C PRO A 52 2.34 9.01 -14.76
N ALA A 53 2.29 7.98 -13.92
CA ALA A 53 3.01 7.97 -12.66
C ALA A 53 3.42 6.54 -12.24
N PRO A 54 4.27 5.83 -13.02
CA PRO A 54 4.81 4.55 -12.55
C PRO A 54 5.73 4.76 -11.35
N PRO A 55 6.00 3.72 -10.53
CA PRO A 55 6.93 3.81 -9.42
C PRO A 55 8.29 4.38 -9.86
N PHE A 56 8.84 5.31 -9.07
CA PHE A 56 10.05 6.10 -9.31
C PHE A 56 9.93 7.22 -10.36
N LYS A 57 8.75 7.42 -10.98
CA LYS A 57 8.49 8.48 -11.96
C LYS A 57 7.23 9.29 -11.63
N GLU A 58 6.87 9.37 -10.37
CA GLU A 58 5.65 10.03 -9.88
C GLU A 58 5.71 11.57 -9.94
N ARG A 59 6.88 12.15 -10.21
CA ARG A 59 7.15 13.58 -10.03
C ARG A 59 6.14 14.50 -10.70
N THR A 60 5.69 14.21 -11.90
CA THR A 60 4.75 15.09 -12.64
C THR A 60 3.38 15.12 -11.97
N ARG A 61 2.85 13.95 -11.58
CA ARG A 61 1.58 13.86 -10.85
C ARG A 61 1.71 14.47 -9.45
N ALA A 62 2.82 14.24 -8.78
CA ALA A 62 3.12 14.82 -7.47
C ALA A 62 3.16 16.35 -7.51
N GLU A 63 3.73 16.96 -8.56
CA GLU A 63 3.73 18.40 -8.73
C GLU A 63 2.31 18.95 -8.93
N ALA A 64 1.48 18.29 -9.75
CA ALA A 64 0.08 18.66 -9.93
C ALA A 64 -0.71 18.55 -8.62
N TYR A 65 -0.42 17.55 -7.79
CA TYR A 65 -1.05 17.37 -6.48
C TYR A 65 -0.59 18.42 -5.48
N ARG A 66 0.71 18.75 -5.44
CA ARG A 66 1.29 19.81 -4.62
C ARG A 66 0.58 21.15 -4.86
N GLN A 67 0.42 21.52 -6.13
CA GLN A 67 -0.28 22.74 -6.52
C GLN A 67 -1.75 22.73 -6.06
N ALA A 68 -2.43 21.59 -6.13
CA ALA A 68 -3.78 21.44 -5.62
C ALA A 68 -3.87 21.67 -4.09
N LEU A 69 -2.91 21.16 -3.32
CA LEU A 69 -2.82 21.39 -1.87
C LEU A 69 -2.58 22.87 -1.55
N GLU A 70 -1.72 23.55 -2.31
CA GLU A 70 -1.47 25.00 -2.15
C GLU A 70 -2.73 25.82 -2.45
N GLN A 71 -3.46 25.49 -3.53
CA GLN A 71 -4.72 26.14 -3.87
C GLN A 71 -5.81 25.94 -2.82
N LEU A 72 -5.78 24.81 -2.10
CA LEU A 72 -6.66 24.54 -0.97
C LEU A 72 -6.21 25.25 0.34
N GLY A 73 -5.10 26.00 0.30
CA GLY A 73 -4.62 26.80 1.43
C GLY A 73 -3.96 25.99 2.55
N LEU A 74 -3.44 24.80 2.27
CA LEU A 74 -2.68 24.04 3.25
C LEU A 74 -1.36 24.75 3.55
N GLN A 75 -0.88 24.59 4.77
CA GLN A 75 0.42 25.08 5.22
C GLN A 75 1.51 24.05 4.99
N ASP A 76 2.77 24.49 4.95
CA ASP A 76 3.96 23.65 4.82
C ASP A 76 3.86 22.62 3.65
N VAL A 77 3.33 23.09 2.51
CA VAL A 77 3.18 22.24 1.33
C VAL A 77 4.55 22.03 0.69
N ARG A 78 5.03 20.79 0.71
CA ARG A 78 6.38 20.46 0.26
C ARG A 78 6.50 19.04 -0.27
N PHE A 79 7.60 18.77 -0.95
CA PHE A 79 8.10 17.42 -1.17
C PHE A 79 9.02 17.01 -0.02
N ASP A 80 8.98 15.75 0.35
CA ASP A 80 10.04 15.16 1.15
C ASP A 80 11.18 14.61 0.28
N ALA A 81 12.18 14.01 0.93
CA ALA A 81 13.38 13.53 0.25
C ALA A 81 13.15 12.39 -0.74
N VAL A 82 12.03 11.64 -0.63
CA VAL A 82 11.69 10.52 -1.53
C VAL A 82 10.61 10.88 -2.56
N GLY A 83 10.02 12.09 -2.43
CA GLY A 83 9.05 12.63 -3.38
C GLY A 83 7.59 12.56 -2.94
N ASN A 84 7.30 12.19 -1.68
CA ASN A 84 5.94 12.37 -1.13
C ASN A 84 5.57 13.85 -1.17
N VAL A 85 4.29 14.14 -1.37
CA VAL A 85 3.74 15.48 -1.20
C VAL A 85 3.08 15.56 0.16
N ILE A 86 3.51 16.50 0.98
CA ILE A 86 2.98 16.72 2.33
C ILE A 86 2.40 18.11 2.41
N GLY A 87 1.24 18.27 3.04
CA GLY A 87 0.63 19.55 3.37
C GLY A 87 -0.08 19.47 4.72
N VAL A 88 -0.10 20.55 5.48
CA VAL A 88 -0.67 20.58 6.82
C VAL A 88 -1.91 21.48 6.85
N ARG A 89 -3.01 20.94 7.36
CA ARG A 89 -4.19 21.70 7.76
C ARG A 89 -4.21 21.80 9.27
N PRO A 90 -3.78 22.94 9.87
CA PRO A 90 -3.69 23.08 11.30
C PRO A 90 -5.05 22.96 11.97
N GLY A 91 -5.09 22.25 13.09
CA GLY A 91 -6.20 22.27 14.03
C GLY A 91 -6.07 23.39 15.08
N ALA A 92 -6.86 23.30 16.13
CA ALA A 92 -6.68 24.16 17.31
C ALA A 92 -5.42 23.76 18.11
N SER A 93 -4.98 22.51 17.99
CA SER A 93 -3.78 21.93 18.58
C SER A 93 -2.98 21.16 17.54
N ALA A 94 -1.68 20.99 17.80
CA ALA A 94 -0.83 20.12 17.00
C ALA A 94 -1.18 18.62 17.15
N THR A 95 -1.85 18.25 18.23
CA THR A 95 -2.26 16.87 18.53
C THR A 95 -3.75 16.82 18.90
N PRO A 96 -4.45 15.70 18.56
CA PRO A 96 -3.93 14.59 17.77
C PRO A 96 -3.56 15.02 16.35
N ASN A 97 -2.50 14.41 15.78
CA ASN A 97 -2.15 14.58 14.37
C ASN A 97 -2.61 13.36 13.56
N VAL A 98 -3.57 13.57 12.71
CA VAL A 98 -4.15 12.52 11.85
C VAL A 98 -3.60 12.67 10.44
N VAL A 99 -3.00 11.62 9.92
CA VAL A 99 -2.57 11.57 8.53
C VAL A 99 -3.70 11.00 7.67
N LEU A 100 -4.10 11.75 6.65
CA LEU A 100 -4.97 11.28 5.57
C LEU A 100 -4.15 11.18 4.29
N SER A 101 -4.04 10.00 3.72
CA SER A 101 -3.11 9.68 2.64
C SER A 101 -3.80 9.03 1.45
N ALA A 102 -3.19 9.15 0.26
CA ALA A 102 -3.44 8.34 -0.92
C ALA A 102 -2.14 8.23 -1.72
N HIS A 103 -1.93 7.13 -2.47
CA HIS A 103 -0.70 7.00 -3.23
C HIS A 103 -0.78 7.61 -4.63
N LEU A 104 0.37 8.08 -5.11
CA LEU A 104 0.52 8.77 -6.40
C LEU A 104 0.73 7.82 -7.56
N ASP A 105 1.42 6.71 -7.31
CA ASP A 105 1.86 5.80 -8.36
C ASP A 105 0.77 4.85 -8.83
N THR A 106 1.01 4.23 -9.96
CA THR A 106 0.21 3.16 -10.55
C THR A 106 1.14 2.07 -11.08
N VAL A 107 0.63 0.85 -11.27
CA VAL A 107 1.42 -0.27 -11.81
C VAL A 107 1.80 -0.13 -13.29
N PHE A 108 1.27 0.87 -13.98
CA PHE A 108 1.39 0.98 -15.44
C PHE A 108 2.70 1.66 -15.86
N PRO A 109 3.42 1.10 -16.87
CA PRO A 109 4.59 1.74 -17.46
C PRO A 109 4.30 3.17 -17.98
N GLU A 110 5.33 4.00 -18.09
CA GLU A 110 5.22 5.40 -18.50
C GLU A 110 4.62 5.59 -19.90
N GLU A 111 4.85 4.62 -20.79
CA GLU A 111 4.36 4.62 -22.18
C GLU A 111 2.90 4.21 -22.30
N THR A 112 2.24 3.84 -21.20
CA THR A 112 0.84 3.43 -21.21
C THR A 112 -0.06 4.61 -21.56
N ASP A 113 -1.01 4.40 -22.46
CA ASP A 113 -2.06 5.37 -22.75
C ASP A 113 -3.02 5.47 -21.54
N VAL A 114 -2.85 6.50 -20.75
CA VAL A 114 -3.65 6.77 -19.54
C VAL A 114 -4.85 7.68 -19.78
N ARG A 115 -5.18 7.97 -21.05
CA ARG A 115 -6.37 8.77 -21.37
C ARG A 115 -7.63 8.08 -20.90
N VAL A 116 -8.45 8.85 -20.21
CA VAL A 116 -9.69 8.36 -19.62
C VAL A 116 -10.83 8.39 -20.65
N LYS A 117 -11.64 7.34 -20.67
CA LYS A 117 -12.81 7.19 -21.54
C LYS A 117 -14.08 7.19 -20.71
N ARG A 118 -15.11 7.91 -21.16
CA ARG A 118 -16.42 7.93 -20.51
C ARG A 118 -17.44 7.20 -21.41
N THR A 119 -18.15 6.22 -20.85
CA THR A 119 -19.21 5.47 -21.53
C THR A 119 -20.42 5.39 -20.61
N GLY A 120 -21.40 6.24 -20.84
CA GLY A 120 -22.51 6.42 -19.89
C GLY A 120 -22.01 6.94 -18.56
N ALA A 121 -22.37 6.26 -17.47
CA ALA A 121 -21.87 6.58 -16.14
C ALA A 121 -20.46 6.04 -15.87
N ARG A 122 -19.99 5.05 -16.64
CA ARG A 122 -18.70 4.39 -16.44
C ARG A 122 -17.56 5.26 -16.98
N ILE A 123 -16.52 5.35 -16.18
CA ILE A 123 -15.26 6.04 -16.48
C ILE A 123 -14.16 4.97 -16.49
N SER A 124 -13.41 4.82 -17.59
CA SER A 124 -12.41 3.78 -17.76
C SER A 124 -11.04 4.38 -18.09
N GLY A 125 -10.03 3.88 -17.46
CA GLY A 125 -8.63 4.25 -17.68
C GLY A 125 -7.71 3.59 -16.67
N PRO A 126 -6.45 3.32 -17.03
CA PRO A 126 -5.47 2.70 -16.14
C PRO A 126 -5.27 3.51 -14.86
N GLY A 127 -5.53 2.91 -13.67
CA GLY A 127 -5.38 3.57 -12.38
C GLY A 127 -6.54 4.50 -11.98
N ILE A 128 -7.69 4.45 -12.69
CA ILE A 128 -8.82 5.35 -12.40
C ILE A 128 -9.41 5.15 -11.00
N GLY A 129 -9.43 3.90 -10.52
CA GLY A 129 -9.79 3.55 -9.14
C GLY A 129 -8.55 3.56 -8.26
N ASP A 130 -7.52 2.86 -8.70
CA ASP A 130 -6.29 2.60 -7.99
C ASP A 130 -5.09 3.40 -8.57
N ASN A 131 -4.73 4.61 -8.01
CA ASN A 131 -5.42 5.25 -6.88
C ASN A 131 -5.80 6.71 -7.18
N CYS A 132 -6.20 7.02 -8.43
CA CYS A 132 -6.65 8.37 -8.78
C CYS A 132 -7.91 8.76 -7.98
N ARG A 133 -8.75 7.77 -7.62
CA ARG A 133 -9.91 8.01 -6.77
C ARG A 133 -9.49 8.46 -5.37
N GLY A 134 -8.59 7.75 -4.72
CA GLY A 134 -8.10 8.12 -3.39
C GLY A 134 -7.50 9.52 -3.35
N LEU A 135 -6.67 9.88 -4.34
CA LEU A 135 -6.09 11.21 -4.47
C LEU A 135 -7.17 12.31 -4.54
N ALA A 136 -8.18 12.11 -5.38
CA ALA A 136 -9.28 13.09 -5.53
C ALA A 136 -10.14 13.18 -4.26
N VAL A 137 -10.41 12.05 -3.59
CA VAL A 137 -11.15 12.01 -2.33
C VAL A 137 -10.45 12.83 -1.25
N VAL A 138 -9.14 12.68 -1.10
CA VAL A 138 -8.37 13.43 -0.08
C VAL A 138 -8.44 14.94 -0.33
N LEU A 139 -8.32 15.39 -1.59
CA LEU A 139 -8.48 16.80 -1.94
C LEU A 139 -9.92 17.30 -1.68
N ALA A 140 -10.92 16.50 -2.00
CA ALA A 140 -12.33 16.85 -1.78
C ALA A 140 -12.68 16.96 -0.29
N VAL A 141 -12.10 16.11 0.57
CA VAL A 141 -12.23 16.23 2.03
C VAL A 141 -11.73 17.57 2.51
N VAL A 142 -10.53 17.98 2.12
CA VAL A 142 -9.97 19.29 2.51
C VAL A 142 -10.83 20.43 2.01
N ARG A 143 -11.25 20.39 0.75
CA ARG A 143 -12.14 21.41 0.16
C ARG A 143 -13.43 21.56 0.93
N ALA A 144 -14.11 20.44 1.23
CA ALA A 144 -15.38 20.46 1.96
C ALA A 144 -15.24 20.98 3.38
N LEU A 145 -14.17 20.59 4.10
CA LEU A 145 -13.87 21.13 5.43
C LEU A 145 -13.64 22.64 5.40
N ASN A 146 -12.94 23.15 4.40
CA ASN A 146 -12.68 24.57 4.25
C ASN A 146 -13.94 25.36 3.92
N GLU A 147 -14.75 24.90 2.95
CA GLU A 147 -16.01 25.54 2.59
C GLU A 147 -17.02 25.58 3.72
N ALA A 148 -17.07 24.54 4.54
CA ALA A 148 -17.96 24.48 5.70
C ALA A 148 -17.42 25.26 6.93
N GLY A 149 -16.16 25.70 6.89
CA GLY A 149 -15.51 26.36 8.01
C GLY A 149 -15.25 25.44 9.19
N VAL A 150 -15.15 24.13 8.98
CA VAL A 150 -14.87 23.15 10.04
C VAL A 150 -13.47 23.37 10.58
N ARG A 151 -13.36 23.57 11.90
CA ARG A 151 -12.09 23.60 12.64
C ARG A 151 -11.96 22.33 13.45
N THR A 152 -10.95 21.54 13.15
CA THR A 152 -10.65 20.31 13.92
C THR A 152 -9.90 20.67 15.19
N PRO A 153 -10.15 20.01 16.34
CA PRO A 153 -9.30 20.15 17.52
C PRO A 153 -7.84 19.81 17.23
N GLY A 154 -7.58 18.66 16.61
CA GLY A 154 -6.26 18.23 16.19
C GLY A 154 -5.95 18.61 14.75
N THR A 155 -4.71 18.40 14.36
CA THR A 155 -4.15 18.69 13.04
C THR A 155 -4.46 17.57 12.04
N LEU A 156 -4.69 17.91 10.78
CA LEU A 156 -4.73 16.98 9.65
C LEU A 156 -3.47 17.17 8.80
N THR A 157 -2.67 16.13 8.69
CA THR A 157 -1.55 16.06 7.75
C THR A 157 -2.01 15.31 6.51
N ILE A 158 -1.99 15.98 5.38
CA ILE A 158 -2.39 15.43 4.07
C ILE A 158 -1.16 14.98 3.34
N VAL A 159 -1.16 13.73 2.87
CA VAL A 159 0.01 13.14 2.21
C VAL A 159 -0.40 12.44 0.93
N ALA A 160 0.30 12.75 -0.17
CA ALA A 160 0.31 11.87 -1.33
C ALA A 160 1.62 11.12 -1.36
N THR A 161 1.55 9.81 -1.20
CA THR A 161 2.70 8.92 -1.06
C THR A 161 3.22 8.45 -2.41
N VAL A 162 4.51 8.11 -2.48
CA VAL A 162 5.17 7.53 -3.65
C VAL A 162 5.54 6.08 -3.40
N GLY A 163 5.48 5.27 -4.46
CA GLY A 163 6.00 3.89 -4.42
C GLY A 163 5.20 2.98 -3.52
N GLU A 164 3.87 3.11 -3.49
CA GLU A 164 2.99 2.09 -2.94
C GLU A 164 3.08 0.83 -3.78
N GLU A 165 3.11 0.96 -5.08
CA GLU A 165 2.99 -0.14 -6.03
C GLU A 165 4.29 -0.90 -6.28
N GLY A 166 4.14 -2.21 -6.50
CA GLY A 166 5.16 -3.10 -7.07
C GLY A 166 6.52 -3.01 -6.39
N LEU A 167 7.53 -2.61 -7.17
CA LEU A 167 8.91 -2.44 -6.70
C LEU A 167 9.14 -1.13 -5.92
N GLY A 168 8.14 -0.27 -5.83
CA GLY A 168 8.18 0.91 -4.95
C GLY A 168 8.26 0.54 -3.47
N ASP A 169 7.74 -0.63 -3.11
CA ASP A 169 7.92 -1.29 -1.81
C ASP A 169 7.55 -0.40 -0.61
N LEU A 170 6.48 0.40 -0.74
CA LEU A 170 6.01 1.34 0.30
C LEU A 170 7.08 2.39 0.68
N ARG A 171 8.00 2.77 -0.24
CA ARG A 171 9.11 3.65 0.11
C ARG A 171 8.66 5.01 0.66
N GLY A 172 7.53 5.51 0.15
CA GLY A 172 6.95 6.78 0.57
C GLY A 172 6.49 6.75 2.02
N VAL A 173 5.62 5.80 2.36
CA VAL A 173 5.10 5.69 3.74
C VAL A 173 6.19 5.27 4.72
N LYS A 174 7.14 4.41 4.34
CA LYS A 174 8.30 4.07 5.17
C LYS A 174 9.09 5.34 5.53
N HIS A 175 9.45 6.15 4.53
CA HIS A 175 10.17 7.41 4.75
C HIS A 175 9.37 8.39 5.61
N LEU A 176 8.07 8.49 5.38
CA LEU A 176 7.17 9.35 6.14
C LEU A 176 7.26 9.05 7.65
N PHE A 177 7.17 7.79 8.05
CA PHE A 177 7.20 7.39 9.45
C PHE A 177 8.61 7.32 10.05
N ASP A 178 9.62 6.96 9.26
CA ASP A 178 11.00 6.83 9.76
C ASP A 178 11.72 8.17 9.88
N ARG A 179 11.30 9.20 9.11
CA ARG A 179 12.02 10.48 9.00
C ARG A 179 11.13 11.71 9.18
N GLU A 180 10.08 11.85 8.37
CA GLU A 180 9.30 13.10 8.30
C GLU A 180 8.40 13.33 9.52
N LEU A 181 7.69 12.29 9.93
CA LEU A 181 6.67 12.38 11.01
C LEU A 181 6.97 11.42 12.17
N GLN A 182 8.21 11.02 12.37
CA GLN A 182 8.61 10.09 13.42
C GLN A 182 8.07 10.50 14.79
N GLY A 183 7.24 9.62 15.41
CA GLY A 183 6.63 9.85 16.72
C GLY A 183 5.61 10.99 16.78
N ARG A 184 5.13 11.49 15.63
CA ARG A 184 4.20 12.63 15.53
C ARG A 184 2.88 12.29 14.85
N VAL A 185 2.52 11.03 14.77
CA VAL A 185 1.27 10.56 14.14
C VAL A 185 0.46 9.79 15.15
N ASP A 186 -0.77 10.24 15.42
CA ASP A 186 -1.70 9.59 16.33
C ASP A 186 -2.64 8.63 15.62
N ALA A 187 -2.93 8.87 14.34
CA ALA A 187 -3.70 7.96 13.50
C ALA A 187 -3.34 8.15 12.02
N PHE A 188 -3.42 7.07 11.24
CA PHE A 188 -3.17 7.07 9.79
C PHE A 188 -4.35 6.43 9.05
N VAL A 189 -4.84 7.13 8.04
CA VAL A 189 -5.89 6.63 7.14
C VAL A 189 -5.40 6.75 5.71
N SER A 190 -5.22 5.62 5.03
CA SER A 190 -5.06 5.60 3.57
C SER A 190 -6.42 5.58 2.90
N VAL A 191 -6.58 6.34 1.83
CA VAL A 191 -7.72 6.23 0.91
C VAL A 191 -7.21 5.57 -0.35
N ASP A 192 -7.68 4.35 -0.63
CA ASP A 192 -7.08 3.51 -1.65
C ASP A 192 -8.15 2.67 -2.35
N GLY A 193 -8.21 2.80 -3.68
CA GLY A 193 -9.18 2.10 -4.51
C GLY A 193 -10.60 2.71 -4.52
N ALA A 194 -11.48 2.06 -5.28
CA ALA A 194 -12.89 2.40 -5.44
C ALA A 194 -13.76 1.31 -4.79
N GLY A 195 -14.75 1.72 -3.98
CA GLY A 195 -15.63 0.79 -3.27
C GLY A 195 -15.94 1.23 -1.85
N HIS A 196 -16.22 0.27 -0.97
CA HIS A 196 -16.70 0.53 0.38
C HIS A 196 -15.96 -0.25 1.50
N MET A 197 -14.96 -1.03 1.16
CA MET A 197 -14.22 -1.84 2.14
C MET A 197 -13.44 -0.95 3.13
N ILE A 198 -13.18 -1.54 4.29
CA ILE A 198 -12.31 -1.04 5.34
C ILE A 198 -11.23 -2.09 5.55
N THR A 199 -10.04 -1.83 5.09
CA THR A 199 -8.90 -2.73 5.21
C THR A 199 -8.20 -2.49 6.55
N HIS A 200 -8.35 -3.45 7.46
CA HIS A 200 -7.79 -3.39 8.80
C HIS A 200 -6.68 -4.43 9.03
N GLY A 201 -6.46 -5.32 8.06
CA GLY A 201 -5.40 -6.31 8.06
C GLY A 201 -4.36 -5.98 6.99
N ALA A 202 -3.11 -5.93 7.39
CA ALA A 202 -1.96 -5.66 6.54
C ALA A 202 -1.37 -6.97 6.03
N VAL A 203 -1.60 -7.30 4.76
CA VAL A 203 -0.97 -8.44 4.11
C VAL A 203 0.50 -8.10 3.84
N GLY A 204 1.39 -8.63 4.67
CA GLY A 204 2.82 -8.48 4.48
C GLY A 204 3.34 -9.31 3.32
N SER A 205 4.45 -8.87 2.73
CA SER A 205 5.13 -9.63 1.69
C SER A 205 6.65 -9.56 1.82
N ARG A 206 7.32 -10.67 1.47
CA ARG A 206 8.76 -10.70 1.23
C ARG A 206 9.02 -11.16 -0.19
N ARG A 207 9.74 -10.36 -0.93
CA ARG A 207 10.02 -10.60 -2.35
C ARG A 207 11.51 -10.73 -2.55
N TYR A 208 11.90 -11.77 -3.28
CA TYR A 208 13.31 -12.05 -3.55
C TYR A 208 13.55 -12.30 -5.04
N ARG A 209 14.70 -11.81 -5.50
CA ARG A 209 15.36 -12.36 -6.68
C ARG A 209 16.48 -13.27 -6.19
N ILE A 210 16.34 -14.55 -6.52
CA ILE A 210 17.29 -15.61 -6.18
C ILE A 210 18.06 -15.97 -7.44
N THR A 211 19.38 -15.94 -7.37
CA THR A 211 20.24 -16.27 -8.51
C THR A 211 21.28 -17.31 -8.10
N PHE A 212 21.27 -18.44 -8.77
CA PHE A 212 22.37 -19.39 -8.73
C PHE A 212 23.35 -19.01 -9.84
N LYS A 213 24.65 -18.87 -9.49
CA LYS A 213 25.74 -18.53 -10.41
C LYS A 213 26.76 -19.65 -10.46
N GLY A 214 27.36 -19.89 -11.61
CA GLY A 214 28.35 -20.94 -11.79
C GLY A 214 29.33 -20.65 -12.91
N PRO A 215 30.31 -21.51 -13.14
CA PRO A 215 31.40 -21.27 -14.10
C PRO A 215 30.94 -21.34 -15.57
N GLY A 216 29.73 -21.92 -15.82
CA GLY A 216 29.32 -22.21 -17.19
C GLY A 216 30.13 -23.31 -17.86
N GLY A 217 29.93 -23.51 -19.16
CA GLY A 217 30.73 -24.46 -19.95
C GLY A 217 29.96 -25.10 -21.08
N HIS A 218 30.69 -25.88 -21.93
CA HIS A 218 30.06 -26.64 -23.00
C HIS A 218 29.31 -27.83 -22.40
N SER A 219 28.05 -28.02 -22.75
CA SER A 219 27.16 -29.03 -22.13
C SER A 219 27.72 -30.48 -22.18
N PHE A 220 28.39 -30.86 -23.25
CA PHE A 220 29.04 -32.14 -23.36
C PHE A 220 30.45 -32.16 -22.77
N GLY A 221 31.33 -31.22 -23.16
CA GLY A 221 32.73 -31.21 -22.76
C GLY A 221 32.96 -30.91 -21.28
N ALA A 222 32.09 -30.13 -20.65
CA ALA A 222 32.12 -29.79 -19.23
C ALA A 222 31.08 -30.55 -18.41
N PHE A 223 30.55 -31.68 -18.95
CA PHE A 223 29.58 -32.51 -18.22
C PHE A 223 30.15 -32.94 -16.88
N GLY A 224 29.36 -32.83 -15.81
CA GLY A 224 29.82 -33.03 -14.42
C GLY A 224 30.17 -31.74 -13.68
N THR A 225 30.02 -30.59 -14.32
CA THR A 225 30.09 -29.28 -13.66
C THR A 225 28.73 -28.97 -13.00
N PRO A 226 28.71 -28.51 -11.73
CA PRO A 226 27.47 -28.05 -11.08
C PRO A 226 26.77 -27.00 -11.97
N ASN A 227 25.46 -27.18 -12.11
CA ASN A 227 24.67 -26.44 -13.07
C ASN A 227 23.66 -25.50 -12.35
N PRO A 228 23.75 -24.19 -12.53
CA PRO A 228 22.80 -23.22 -11.94
C PRO A 228 21.33 -23.52 -12.23
N ALA A 229 21.00 -23.97 -13.46
CA ALA A 229 19.63 -24.30 -13.83
C ALA A 229 19.12 -25.55 -13.11
N HIS A 230 19.97 -26.55 -12.87
CA HIS A 230 19.60 -27.74 -12.11
C HIS A 230 19.39 -27.40 -10.62
N ALA A 231 20.25 -26.58 -10.03
CA ALA A 231 20.07 -26.07 -8.66
C ALA A 231 18.75 -25.28 -8.52
N LEU A 232 18.46 -24.39 -9.46
CA LEU A 232 17.21 -23.63 -9.53
C LEU A 232 15.99 -24.56 -9.63
N GLY A 233 16.04 -25.56 -10.52
CA GLY A 233 14.95 -26.54 -10.67
C GLY A 233 14.68 -27.32 -9.38
N ARG A 234 15.73 -27.72 -8.63
CA ARG A 234 15.61 -28.37 -7.31
C ARG A 234 14.99 -27.42 -6.29
N ALA A 235 15.39 -26.13 -6.29
CA ALA A 235 14.86 -25.11 -5.42
C ALA A 235 13.37 -24.88 -5.67
N ILE A 236 12.95 -24.73 -6.92
CA ILE A 236 11.55 -24.53 -7.30
C ILE A 236 10.70 -25.74 -6.90
N ALA A 237 11.14 -26.96 -7.17
CA ALA A 237 10.39 -28.16 -6.83
C ALA A 237 10.16 -28.26 -5.30
N ARG A 238 11.21 -28.08 -4.50
CA ARG A 238 11.08 -28.09 -3.04
C ARG A 238 10.25 -26.95 -2.49
N PHE A 239 10.36 -25.77 -3.10
CA PHE A 239 9.58 -24.62 -2.69
C PHE A 239 8.09 -24.84 -2.96
N ALA A 240 7.74 -25.40 -4.11
CA ALA A 240 6.37 -25.73 -4.47
C ALA A 240 5.73 -26.76 -3.52
N ASP A 241 6.53 -27.62 -2.89
CA ASP A 241 6.07 -28.65 -1.94
C ASP A 241 5.93 -28.15 -0.50
N LEU A 242 6.30 -26.89 -0.21
CA LEU A 242 6.15 -26.34 1.13
C LEU A 242 4.68 -26.34 1.57
N LYS A 243 4.46 -26.71 2.81
CA LYS A 243 3.14 -26.65 3.44
C LYS A 243 3.04 -25.35 4.24
N VAL A 244 1.99 -24.61 3.97
CA VAL A 244 1.68 -23.35 4.65
C VAL A 244 0.31 -23.45 5.32
N PRO A 245 0.05 -22.73 6.41
CA PRO A 245 -1.26 -22.70 7.04
C PRO A 245 -2.30 -22.05 6.13
N ALA A 246 -3.55 -22.56 6.20
CA ALA A 246 -4.70 -21.87 5.61
C ALA A 246 -5.11 -20.67 6.46
N GLU A 247 -4.98 -20.81 7.78
CA GLU A 247 -5.21 -19.76 8.76
C GLU A 247 -4.03 -19.66 9.76
N PRO A 248 -3.38 -18.51 9.91
CA PRO A 248 -3.58 -17.30 9.09
C PRO A 248 -3.22 -17.55 7.62
N ARG A 249 -3.99 -16.96 6.70
CA ARG A 249 -3.77 -17.14 5.25
C ARG A 249 -2.33 -16.80 4.89
N THR A 250 -1.60 -17.80 4.41
CA THR A 250 -0.20 -17.69 4.05
C THR A 250 -0.02 -18.27 2.65
N THR A 251 0.66 -17.56 1.79
CA THR A 251 0.80 -17.93 0.37
C THR A 251 2.21 -17.68 -0.13
N PHE A 252 2.59 -18.37 -1.20
CA PHE A 252 3.84 -18.13 -1.89
C PHE A 252 3.69 -18.38 -3.40
N ASN A 253 4.58 -17.77 -4.18
CA ASN A 253 4.59 -17.91 -5.63
C ASN A 253 6.01 -17.76 -6.21
N VAL A 254 6.32 -18.53 -7.24
CA VAL A 254 7.42 -18.27 -8.16
C VAL A 254 6.82 -17.56 -9.38
N GLY A 255 6.99 -16.24 -9.45
CA GLY A 255 6.34 -15.41 -10.47
C GLY A 255 7.13 -15.35 -11.79
N ARG A 256 8.46 -15.39 -11.69
CA ARG A 256 9.35 -15.29 -12.86
C ARG A 256 10.56 -16.22 -12.72
N ILE A 257 11.02 -16.76 -13.82
CA ILE A 257 12.24 -17.56 -13.93
C ILE A 257 13.01 -17.16 -15.19
N GLY A 258 14.34 -17.33 -15.16
CA GLY A 258 15.17 -17.08 -16.33
C GLY A 258 16.61 -17.54 -16.15
N GLY A 259 17.41 -17.33 -17.16
CA GLY A 259 18.82 -17.71 -17.21
C GLY A 259 19.19 -18.53 -18.42
N GLY A 260 20.50 -18.73 -18.59
CA GLY A 260 21.08 -19.43 -19.74
C GLY A 260 21.12 -18.59 -21.02
N THR A 261 21.93 -19.05 -21.98
CA THR A 261 22.16 -18.36 -23.26
C THR A 261 21.98 -19.29 -24.47
N SER A 262 22.22 -20.60 -24.31
CA SER A 262 22.13 -21.58 -25.40
C SER A 262 21.83 -22.95 -24.82
N VAL A 263 21.12 -23.78 -25.60
CA VAL A 263 20.75 -25.14 -25.24
C VAL A 263 21.95 -26.08 -25.01
N ASN A 264 23.10 -25.81 -25.65
CA ASN A 264 24.32 -26.59 -25.52
C ASN A 264 25.36 -25.96 -24.59
N ALA A 265 24.96 -25.03 -23.73
CA ALA A 265 25.81 -24.44 -22.70
C ALA A 265 25.26 -24.72 -21.29
N ILE A 266 26.17 -25.05 -20.37
CA ILE A 266 25.87 -24.97 -18.94
C ILE A 266 25.74 -23.48 -18.63
N PRO A 267 24.62 -22.98 -18.05
CA PRO A 267 24.43 -21.57 -17.83
C PRO A 267 25.42 -20.98 -16.79
N PHE A 268 25.79 -19.70 -16.97
CA PHE A 268 26.53 -18.95 -15.95
C PHE A 268 25.65 -18.55 -14.79
N GLU A 269 24.35 -18.37 -15.06
CA GLU A 269 23.35 -18.07 -14.03
C GLU A 269 21.98 -18.63 -14.40
N ALA A 270 21.20 -18.91 -13.37
CA ALA A 270 19.76 -19.15 -13.45
C ALA A 270 19.11 -18.51 -12.23
N TRP A 271 17.94 -17.91 -12.42
CA TRP A 271 17.29 -17.12 -11.39
C TRP A 271 15.78 -17.30 -11.35
N MET A 272 15.19 -17.00 -10.20
CA MET A 272 13.75 -16.85 -10.01
C MET A 272 13.44 -15.60 -9.21
N GLU A 273 12.22 -15.07 -9.39
CA GLU A 273 11.62 -14.06 -8.53
C GLU A 273 10.41 -14.67 -7.81
N VAL A 274 10.39 -14.48 -6.50
CA VAL A 274 9.39 -15.08 -5.62
C VAL A 274 8.70 -14.04 -4.77
N ASP A 275 7.44 -14.33 -4.42
CA ASP A 275 6.60 -13.54 -3.53
C ASP A 275 6.05 -14.44 -2.41
N LEU A 276 6.31 -14.07 -1.15
CA LEU A 276 5.83 -14.75 0.05
C LEU A 276 4.88 -13.79 0.77
N ARG A 277 3.70 -14.25 1.17
CA ARG A 277 2.70 -13.39 1.81
C ARG A 277 2.06 -14.02 3.02
N SER A 278 1.75 -13.21 4.02
CA SER A 278 0.86 -13.53 5.13
C SER A 278 0.33 -12.26 5.79
N VAL A 279 -0.82 -12.36 6.45
CA VAL A 279 -1.34 -11.32 7.35
C VAL A 279 -0.74 -11.41 8.75
N ASP A 280 -0.09 -12.52 9.06
CA ASP A 280 0.54 -12.77 10.35
C ASP A 280 2.07 -12.68 10.25
N PRO A 281 2.71 -11.80 11.06
CA PRO A 281 4.15 -11.61 11.01
C PRO A 281 4.95 -12.88 11.33
N ALA A 282 4.47 -13.72 12.24
CA ALA A 282 5.17 -14.95 12.63
C ALA A 282 5.07 -16.02 11.53
N ALA A 283 3.90 -16.17 10.91
CA ALA A 283 3.69 -17.07 9.77
C ALA A 283 4.54 -16.65 8.56
N LEU A 284 4.61 -15.33 8.27
CA LEU A 284 5.47 -14.80 7.22
C LEU A 284 6.95 -15.08 7.50
N ALA A 285 7.39 -14.87 8.73
CA ALA A 285 8.77 -15.15 9.12
C ALA A 285 9.11 -16.66 9.06
N ALA A 286 8.17 -17.52 9.45
CA ALA A 286 8.34 -18.98 9.35
C ALA A 286 8.43 -19.46 7.89
N LEU A 287 7.59 -18.94 7.02
CA LEU A 287 7.65 -19.23 5.57
C LEU A 287 8.98 -18.75 4.96
N ASP A 288 9.42 -17.56 5.31
CA ASP A 288 10.69 -17.00 4.85
C ASP A 288 11.90 -17.88 5.28
N ALA A 289 11.92 -18.29 6.54
CA ALA A 289 12.95 -19.19 7.04
C ALA A 289 12.92 -20.57 6.34
N ALA A 290 11.73 -21.10 6.06
CA ALA A 290 11.57 -22.35 5.31
C ALA A 290 12.06 -22.21 3.87
N PHE A 291 11.74 -21.10 3.22
CA PHE A 291 12.22 -20.78 1.88
C PHE A 291 13.75 -20.76 1.81
N HIS A 292 14.41 -20.06 2.73
CA HIS A 292 15.87 -20.01 2.77
C HIS A 292 16.51 -21.39 2.96
N LYS A 293 15.92 -22.25 3.80
CA LYS A 293 16.38 -23.64 3.97
C LYS A 293 16.24 -24.46 2.67
N VAL A 294 15.18 -24.25 1.92
CA VAL A 294 14.99 -24.89 0.60
C VAL A 294 16.11 -24.49 -0.37
N LEU A 295 16.50 -23.23 -0.40
CA LEU A 295 17.58 -22.73 -1.24
C LEU A 295 18.92 -23.36 -0.88
N ASP A 296 19.25 -23.44 0.44
CA ASP A 296 20.47 -24.06 0.91
C ASP A 296 20.53 -25.54 0.57
N ALA A 297 19.42 -26.26 0.75
CA ALA A 297 19.33 -27.68 0.41
C ALA A 297 19.49 -27.92 -1.11
N ALA A 298 18.90 -27.08 -1.94
CA ALA A 298 19.02 -27.19 -3.39
C ALA A 298 20.46 -26.97 -3.88
N LEU A 299 21.16 -25.99 -3.28
CA LEU A 299 22.58 -25.74 -3.57
C LEU A 299 23.44 -26.94 -3.13
N ALA A 300 23.22 -27.44 -1.89
CA ALA A 300 23.95 -28.58 -1.36
C ALA A 300 23.77 -29.86 -2.19
N ASP A 301 22.55 -30.13 -2.64
CA ASP A 301 22.27 -31.30 -3.49
C ASP A 301 22.96 -31.23 -4.84
N GLU A 302 23.02 -30.04 -5.47
CA GLU A 302 23.71 -29.90 -6.73
C GLU A 302 25.23 -30.08 -6.56
N HIS A 303 25.83 -29.57 -5.48
CA HIS A 303 27.22 -29.82 -5.14
C HIS A 303 27.48 -31.31 -4.85
N ALA A 304 26.63 -31.95 -4.05
CA ALA A 304 26.75 -33.37 -3.72
C ALA A 304 26.61 -34.26 -4.94
N ARG A 305 25.71 -33.92 -5.88
CA ARG A 305 25.51 -34.67 -7.14
C ARG A 305 26.80 -34.84 -7.95
N TRP A 306 27.68 -33.82 -7.89
CA TRP A 306 28.90 -33.79 -8.68
C TRP A 306 30.17 -33.97 -7.86
N GLY A 307 30.04 -34.13 -6.52
CA GLY A 307 31.16 -34.27 -5.59
C GLY A 307 32.09 -33.06 -5.52
N ARG A 308 31.60 -31.90 -5.95
CA ARG A 308 32.35 -30.62 -5.94
C ARG A 308 31.44 -29.41 -5.80
N GLY A 309 31.97 -28.32 -5.24
CA GLY A 309 31.34 -27.00 -5.22
C GLY A 309 31.50 -26.24 -6.55
N GLY A 310 31.22 -24.95 -6.53
CA GLY A 310 31.44 -24.04 -7.66
C GLY A 310 30.18 -23.28 -8.09
N LEU A 311 29.06 -23.44 -7.34
CA LEU A 311 27.93 -22.53 -7.45
C LEU A 311 27.95 -21.54 -6.29
N GLU A 312 27.54 -20.32 -6.60
CA GLU A 312 27.22 -19.26 -5.65
C GLU A 312 25.70 -19.04 -5.64
N LEU A 313 25.16 -18.70 -4.48
CA LEU A 313 23.75 -18.39 -4.28
C LEU A 313 23.61 -16.94 -3.82
N ASP A 314 23.06 -16.11 -4.69
CA ASP A 314 22.72 -14.72 -4.40
C ASP A 314 21.23 -14.62 -4.02
N ARG A 315 20.94 -13.92 -2.90
CA ARG A 315 19.59 -13.74 -2.33
C ARG A 315 19.31 -12.25 -2.19
N ARG A 316 18.87 -11.65 -3.27
CA ARG A 316 18.54 -10.23 -3.25
C ARG A 316 17.10 -10.03 -2.81
N ASN A 317 16.89 -9.37 -1.67
CA ASN A 317 15.58 -8.87 -1.29
C ASN A 317 15.20 -7.71 -2.24
N VAL A 318 14.02 -7.78 -2.85
CA VAL A 318 13.49 -6.79 -3.80
C VAL A 318 12.16 -6.18 -3.32
N GLY A 319 11.70 -6.56 -2.13
CA GLY A 319 10.53 -6.00 -1.48
C GLY A 319 10.29 -6.62 -0.11
N ASN A 320 9.94 -5.78 0.86
CA ASN A 320 9.67 -6.18 2.24
C ASN A 320 8.57 -5.31 2.84
N ARG A 321 7.32 -5.75 2.69
CA ARG A 321 6.16 -5.11 3.31
C ARG A 321 5.82 -5.82 4.62
N PRO A 322 5.72 -5.11 5.75
CA PRO A 322 5.40 -5.75 7.02
C PRO A 322 3.97 -6.26 7.04
N ALA A 323 3.75 -7.36 7.76
CA ALA A 323 2.43 -7.87 8.08
C ALA A 323 1.93 -7.29 9.40
N GLY A 324 0.61 -7.30 9.60
CA GLY A 324 0.00 -6.90 10.86
C GLY A 324 -1.52 -6.85 10.79
N ARG A 325 -2.16 -6.66 11.93
CA ARG A 325 -3.62 -6.57 11.98
C ARG A 325 -4.06 -5.60 13.08
N VAL A 326 -5.00 -4.75 12.76
CA VAL A 326 -5.74 -3.95 13.74
C VAL A 326 -7.02 -4.72 14.09
N PRO A 327 -7.29 -5.01 15.36
CA PRO A 327 -8.50 -5.73 15.76
C PRO A 327 -9.77 -5.03 15.26
N PRO A 328 -10.82 -5.76 14.80
CA PRO A 328 -12.09 -5.15 14.41
C PRO A 328 -12.74 -4.29 15.51
N SER A 329 -12.44 -4.59 16.78
CA SER A 329 -12.92 -3.83 17.95
C SER A 329 -12.09 -2.59 18.26
N ALA A 330 -11.00 -2.33 17.53
CA ALA A 330 -10.14 -1.17 17.77
C ALA A 330 -10.91 0.14 17.50
N PRO A 331 -10.62 1.21 18.27
CA PRO A 331 -11.33 2.48 18.14
C PRO A 331 -11.33 3.04 16.71
N ILE A 332 -10.22 2.95 15.99
CA ILE A 332 -10.11 3.45 14.62
C ILE A 332 -11.00 2.67 13.64
N VAL A 333 -11.10 1.34 13.78
CA VAL A 333 -11.99 0.50 12.95
C VAL A 333 -13.44 0.80 13.29
N SER A 334 -13.78 0.88 14.58
CA SER A 334 -15.12 1.26 15.04
C SER A 334 -15.53 2.64 14.53
N ALA A 335 -14.60 3.60 14.46
CA ALA A 335 -14.84 4.93 13.90
C ALA A 335 -15.12 4.87 12.40
N ALA A 336 -14.36 4.08 11.64
CA ALA A 336 -14.58 3.90 10.20
C ALA A 336 -15.91 3.22 9.88
N VAL A 337 -16.30 2.21 10.68
CA VAL A 337 -17.62 1.56 10.59
C VAL A 337 -18.75 2.56 10.82
N LYS A 338 -18.71 3.32 11.92
CA LYS A 338 -19.71 4.35 12.23
C LYS A 338 -19.76 5.46 11.18
N ALA A 339 -18.63 5.86 10.62
CA ALA A 339 -18.59 6.84 9.54
C ALA A 339 -19.25 6.30 8.25
N SER A 340 -19.07 4.99 7.94
CA SER A 340 -19.74 4.34 6.83
C SER A 340 -21.27 4.30 7.04
N GLU A 341 -21.71 3.86 8.21
CA GLU A 341 -23.13 3.78 8.57
C GLU A 341 -23.82 5.14 8.51
N ALA A 342 -23.16 6.20 8.99
CA ALA A 342 -23.68 7.57 8.99
C ALA A 342 -24.01 8.13 7.59
N VAL A 343 -23.33 7.63 6.54
CA VAL A 343 -23.55 8.05 5.16
C VAL A 343 -24.31 6.99 4.34
N GLY A 344 -24.75 5.91 4.97
CA GLY A 344 -25.43 4.82 4.29
C GLY A 344 -24.55 4.06 3.29
N LEU A 345 -23.25 3.91 3.62
CA LEU A 345 -22.31 3.11 2.86
C LEU A 345 -22.25 1.70 3.46
N PRO A 346 -22.30 0.62 2.67
CA PRO A 346 -22.11 -0.72 3.19
C PRO A 346 -20.82 -0.86 3.98
N VAL A 347 -20.83 -1.72 5.00
CA VAL A 347 -19.65 -2.02 5.80
C VAL A 347 -19.09 -3.37 5.39
N GLY A 348 -17.85 -3.39 4.92
CA GLY A 348 -17.07 -4.60 4.70
C GLY A 348 -15.71 -4.43 5.37
N LEU A 349 -15.23 -5.49 6.01
CA LEU A 349 -13.89 -5.55 6.59
C LEU A 349 -13.07 -6.55 5.80
N ASP A 350 -11.84 -6.16 5.43
CA ASP A 350 -10.94 -7.02 4.68
C ASP A 350 -9.46 -6.86 5.11
N GLU A 351 -8.60 -7.58 4.39
CA GLU A 351 -7.15 -7.58 4.56
C GLU A 351 -6.50 -7.43 3.19
N SER A 352 -5.63 -6.44 3.05
CA SER A 352 -4.90 -6.15 1.83
C SER A 352 -3.50 -5.60 2.11
N SER A 353 -2.70 -5.43 1.07
CA SER A 353 -1.38 -4.81 1.17
C SER A 353 -1.49 -3.37 0.66
N THR A 354 -1.35 -2.40 1.56
CA THR A 354 -1.52 -0.97 1.30
C THR A 354 -0.47 -0.16 2.07
N ASP A 355 -0.47 1.15 1.93
CA ASP A 355 0.37 2.04 2.75
C ASP A 355 0.13 1.88 4.26
N ALA A 356 -1.07 1.43 4.68
CA ALA A 356 -1.36 1.18 6.09
C ALA A 356 -0.52 0.05 6.70
N ASN A 357 0.09 -0.82 5.90
CA ASN A 357 0.95 -1.91 6.40
C ASN A 357 2.05 -1.37 7.32
N TYR A 358 2.68 -0.26 6.92
CA TYR A 358 3.84 0.23 7.66
C TYR A 358 3.47 0.81 9.04
N PRO A 359 2.53 1.76 9.17
CA PRO A 359 2.12 2.25 10.49
C PRO A 359 1.47 1.17 11.36
N ILE A 360 0.71 0.20 10.80
CA ILE A 360 0.19 -0.95 11.55
C ILE A 360 1.34 -1.72 12.21
N SER A 361 2.42 -1.97 11.49
CA SER A 361 3.59 -2.70 12.01
C SER A 361 4.33 -1.95 13.12
N LEU A 362 4.19 -0.64 13.16
CA LEU A 362 4.74 0.23 14.23
C LEU A 362 3.80 0.36 15.44
N GLY A 363 2.61 -0.28 15.40
CA GLY A 363 1.61 -0.18 16.46
C GLY A 363 0.82 1.13 16.46
N ILE A 364 0.91 1.91 15.37
CA ILE A 364 0.15 3.15 15.21
C ILE A 364 -1.27 2.78 14.74
N PRO A 365 -2.33 3.38 15.32
CA PRO A 365 -3.69 3.22 14.83
C PRO A 365 -3.78 3.56 13.35
N ALA A 366 -3.99 2.56 12.47
CA ALA A 366 -4.00 2.77 11.03
C ALA A 366 -4.97 1.81 10.34
N LEU A 367 -5.52 2.24 9.21
CA LEU A 367 -6.33 1.43 8.30
C LEU A 367 -6.35 2.07 6.91
N THR A 368 -6.89 1.31 5.95
CA THR A 368 -7.22 1.81 4.63
C THR A 368 -8.73 1.81 4.43
N ILE A 369 -9.26 2.78 3.71
CA ILE A 369 -10.65 2.84 3.26
C ILE A 369 -10.71 3.04 1.76
N GLU A 370 -11.64 2.39 1.08
CA GLU A 370 -11.90 2.67 -0.32
C GLU A 370 -12.65 3.99 -0.50
N GLY A 371 -12.43 4.66 -1.64
CA GLY A 371 -12.89 6.02 -1.92
C GLY A 371 -14.37 6.17 -2.34
N GLY A 372 -15.18 5.10 -2.24
CA GLY A 372 -16.59 5.12 -2.68
C GLY A 372 -16.77 4.83 -4.18
N GLY A 373 -18.01 4.77 -4.63
CA GLY A 373 -18.36 4.31 -5.97
C GLY A 373 -18.20 2.79 -6.14
N ARG A 374 -18.00 2.35 -7.38
CA ARG A 374 -17.68 0.96 -7.70
C ARG A 374 -16.57 0.94 -8.74
N GLY A 375 -15.63 0.03 -8.61
CA GLY A 375 -14.55 -0.19 -9.56
C GLY A 375 -14.21 -1.66 -9.68
N GLU A 376 -13.70 -2.05 -10.84
CA GLU A 376 -13.17 -3.39 -11.08
C GLU A 376 -11.99 -3.31 -12.05
N ALA A 377 -11.31 -4.45 -12.18
CA ALA A 377 -10.15 -4.63 -13.04
C ALA A 377 -8.96 -3.73 -12.65
N ALA A 378 -8.77 -3.45 -11.35
CA ALA A 378 -7.54 -2.82 -10.87
C ALA A 378 -6.32 -3.54 -11.44
N HIS A 379 -5.27 -2.79 -11.80
CA HIS A 379 -4.05 -3.26 -12.46
C HIS A 379 -4.25 -3.75 -13.92
N ALA A 380 -5.44 -3.58 -14.52
CA ALA A 380 -5.66 -3.86 -15.94
C ALA A 380 -5.86 -2.57 -16.75
N LEU A 381 -5.56 -2.63 -18.05
CA LEU A 381 -5.69 -1.45 -18.93
C LEU A 381 -7.13 -0.98 -19.13
N ASP A 382 -8.09 -1.85 -18.87
CA ASP A 382 -9.54 -1.60 -18.95
C ASP A 382 -10.17 -1.37 -17.57
N GLU A 383 -9.37 -1.03 -16.58
CA GLU A 383 -9.86 -0.61 -15.26
C GLU A 383 -10.94 0.45 -15.38
N TRP A 384 -11.98 0.35 -14.56
CA TRP A 384 -13.11 1.26 -14.63
C TRP A 384 -13.65 1.64 -13.26
N PHE A 385 -14.34 2.78 -13.25
CA PHE A 385 -14.99 3.38 -12.10
C PHE A 385 -16.43 3.81 -12.47
N ASP A 386 -17.39 3.47 -11.62
CA ASP A 386 -18.77 3.96 -11.65
C ASP A 386 -18.98 4.92 -10.48
N PRO A 387 -19.23 6.21 -10.73
CA PRO A 387 -19.34 7.23 -9.69
C PRO A 387 -20.68 7.21 -8.95
N THR A 388 -21.57 6.26 -9.22
CA THR A 388 -22.87 6.18 -8.53
C THR A 388 -22.64 6.14 -7.03
N ASP A 389 -23.19 7.11 -6.29
CA ASP A 389 -23.05 7.27 -4.85
C ASP A 389 -21.59 7.39 -4.33
N SER A 390 -20.63 7.70 -5.19
CA SER A 390 -19.21 7.78 -4.82
C SER A 390 -18.90 8.85 -3.78
N TRP A 391 -19.72 9.92 -3.73
CA TRP A 391 -19.66 10.94 -2.68
C TRP A 391 -19.73 10.39 -1.25
N LYS A 392 -20.37 9.22 -1.05
CA LYS A 392 -20.44 8.56 0.26
C LYS A 392 -19.07 8.12 0.78
N GLY A 393 -18.18 7.66 -0.10
CA GLY A 393 -16.80 7.33 0.27
C GLY A 393 -16.01 8.57 0.71
N THR A 394 -16.16 9.68 -0.03
CA THR A 394 -15.56 10.97 0.35
C THR A 394 -16.11 11.47 1.69
N ALA A 395 -17.41 11.35 1.92
CA ALA A 395 -18.05 11.75 3.16
C ALA A 395 -17.60 10.86 4.34
N ARG A 396 -17.43 9.54 4.13
CA ARG A 396 -16.83 8.64 5.11
C ARG A 396 -15.42 9.09 5.49
N ALA A 397 -14.57 9.38 4.51
CA ALA A 397 -13.19 9.85 4.76
C ALA A 397 -13.19 11.16 5.56
N LEU A 398 -14.08 12.10 5.23
CA LEU A 398 -14.26 13.35 5.98
C LEU A 398 -14.66 13.10 7.43
N LEU A 399 -15.71 12.31 7.66
CA LEU A 399 -16.20 12.00 9.00
C LEU A 399 -15.13 11.32 9.84
N LEU A 400 -14.42 10.34 9.26
CA LEU A 400 -13.34 9.64 9.93
C LEU A 400 -12.20 10.58 10.32
N ALA A 401 -11.75 11.44 9.40
CA ALA A 401 -10.71 12.43 9.68
C ALA A 401 -11.10 13.39 10.81
N VAL A 402 -12.37 13.86 10.84
CA VAL A 402 -12.87 14.75 11.90
C VAL A 402 -12.97 14.02 13.24
N VAL A 403 -13.41 12.74 13.26
CA VAL A 403 -13.48 11.94 14.49
C VAL A 403 -12.11 11.72 15.09
N LEU A 404 -11.16 11.30 14.26
CA LEU A 404 -9.81 10.97 14.73
C LEU A 404 -9.02 12.21 15.17
N ALA A 405 -9.37 13.40 14.65
CA ALA A 405 -8.75 14.67 15.04
C ALA A 405 -9.40 15.32 16.29
N ARG A 406 -10.27 14.61 17.00
CA ARG A 406 -10.86 15.03 18.30
C ARG A 406 -10.05 14.47 19.45
#